data_84409c85ee3dc7184e2ddfaa6cfba908
#
_entry.id   84409c85ee3dc7184e2ddfaa6cfba908
#
_cell.length_a   1.000
_cell.length_b   1.000
_cell.length_c   1.000
_cell.angle_alpha   90.00
_cell.angle_beta   90.00
_cell.angle_gamma   90.00
#
_symmetry.space_group_name_H-M   'P 1'
#
loop_
_entity.id
_entity.type
_entity.pdbx_description
1 polymer ?
#
loop_
_entity_poly.entity_id
_entity_poly.type
_entity_poly.pdbx_seq_one_letter_code
_entity_poly.pdbx_strand_id
1 'polypeptide(L)'
;MMKKLLLAFAATMLLLSSCGTSKMGVEKSNIVSYTEARNYFHIGNETKPIIKKITSQETLVKEFGEAAFMGKGGEPTKIDFNKNFAIAYILPQTNRKTDLAPLSLTLKKKRLELQYKLEQGKVQTYFTQPFFIIVVDKKYVDYNIVVIKGWD
;
A
#
# COMPACT_ATOMS: atom_id res chain seq x y z
N MET A 1 34.61 -80.83 14.59
CA MET A 1 33.63 -81.04 13.51
C MET A 1 32.72 -79.87 13.44
N MET A 2 32.72 -79.25 12.25
CA MET A 2 31.58 -78.52 11.66
C MET A 2 31.12 -77.24 12.34
N LYS A 3 31.57 -76.12 11.83
CA LYS A 3 30.95 -75.34 10.78
C LYS A 3 29.63 -74.70 11.23
N LYS A 4 29.63 -73.38 11.30
CA LYS A 4 28.65 -72.55 10.68
C LYS A 4 28.89 -71.14 11.19
N LEU A 5 29.59 -70.39 10.45
CA LEU A 5 29.03 -69.35 9.55
C LEU A 5 27.93 -68.56 10.22
N LEU A 6 28.32 -67.47 10.88
CA LEU A 6 27.48 -66.46 11.36
C LEU A 6 27.58 -65.27 10.41
N LEU A 7 26.55 -65.11 9.60
CA LEU A 7 26.30 -63.94 8.84
C LEU A 7 25.98 -62.79 9.82
N ALA A 8 26.92 -61.89 9.92
CA ALA A 8 26.64 -60.59 10.53
C ALA A 8 25.82 -59.76 9.58
N PHE A 9 24.54 -59.63 9.87
CA PHE A 9 23.69 -58.66 9.24
C PHE A 9 23.95 -57.31 9.91
N ALA A 10 24.75 -56.50 9.26
CA ALA A 10 24.92 -55.11 9.62
C ALA A 10 23.62 -54.39 9.25
N ALA A 11 22.79 -54.16 10.26
CA ALA A 11 21.67 -53.26 10.13
C ALA A 11 22.19 -51.81 10.04
N THR A 12 22.38 -51.37 8.84
CA THR A 12 22.60 -49.94 8.53
C THR A 12 21.34 -49.17 8.89
N MET A 13 21.32 -48.57 10.06
CA MET A 13 20.36 -47.54 10.40
C MET A 13 20.60 -46.31 9.50
N LEU A 14 19.82 -46.20 8.48
CA LEU A 14 19.63 -44.98 7.75
C LEU A 14 18.93 -44.00 8.67
N LEU A 15 19.73 -43.14 9.32
CA LEU A 15 19.23 -41.92 9.93
C LEU A 15 18.75 -41.02 8.82
N LEU A 16 17.46 -41.11 8.51
CA LEU A 16 16.77 -40.11 7.74
C LEU A 16 16.76 -38.82 8.57
N SER A 17 17.80 -38.00 8.37
CA SER A 17 17.76 -36.60 8.75
C SER A 17 16.57 -35.98 8.05
N SER A 18 15.43 -35.95 8.72
CA SER A 18 14.33 -35.11 8.38
C SER A 18 14.83 -33.67 8.54
N CYS A 19 15.40 -33.13 7.48
CA CYS A 19 15.48 -31.69 7.31
C CYS A 19 14.05 -31.16 7.32
N GLY A 20 13.61 -30.79 8.51
CA GLY A 20 12.46 -29.93 8.66
C GLY A 20 12.76 -28.62 7.94
N THR A 21 12.47 -28.56 6.66
CA THR A 21 12.29 -27.28 5.96
C THR A 21 11.15 -26.60 6.68
N SER A 22 11.50 -25.75 7.63
CA SER A 22 10.60 -24.72 8.10
C SER A 22 10.19 -23.96 6.84
N LYS A 23 9.05 -24.32 6.28
CA LYS A 23 8.35 -23.44 5.35
C LYS A 23 8.09 -22.17 6.14
N MET A 24 9.02 -21.24 6.09
CA MET A 24 8.69 -19.84 6.31
C MET A 24 7.55 -19.60 5.35
N GLY A 25 6.35 -19.62 5.90
CA GLY A 25 5.16 -19.26 5.16
C GLY A 25 5.40 -17.84 4.69
N VAL A 26 5.75 -17.68 3.43
CA VAL A 26 5.66 -16.42 2.75
C VAL A 26 4.19 -16.04 2.93
N GLU A 27 3.92 -15.15 3.91
CA GLU A 27 2.57 -14.60 4.06
C GLU A 27 2.24 -14.03 2.69
N LYS A 28 1.28 -14.65 2.04
CA LYS A 28 0.79 -14.22 0.75
C LYS A 28 0.25 -12.81 0.97
N SER A 29 1.09 -11.80 0.72
CA SER A 29 0.67 -10.42 0.80
C SER A 29 -0.39 -10.25 -0.27
N ASN A 30 -1.64 -10.13 0.16
CA ASN A 30 -2.74 -9.91 -0.76
C ASN A 30 -2.62 -8.48 -1.29
N ILE A 31 -2.08 -8.35 -2.49
CA ILE A 31 -2.02 -7.06 -3.18
C ILE A 31 -3.46 -6.62 -3.46
N VAL A 32 -3.76 -5.40 -3.07
CA VAL A 32 -5.05 -4.75 -3.31
C VAL A 32 -4.87 -3.76 -4.47
N SER A 33 -5.66 -3.95 -5.52
CA SER A 33 -5.67 -3.04 -6.65
C SER A 33 -6.28 -1.70 -6.26
N TYR A 34 -5.73 -0.63 -6.78
CA TYR A 34 -6.26 0.72 -6.66
C TYR A 34 -6.06 1.50 -7.97
N THR A 35 -6.75 2.60 -8.11
CA THR A 35 -6.50 3.61 -9.15
C THR A 35 -6.22 4.95 -8.50
N GLU A 36 -5.35 5.76 -9.10
CA GLU A 36 -5.11 7.12 -8.61
C GLU A 36 -6.21 8.05 -9.11
N ALA A 37 -6.78 8.82 -8.20
CA ALA A 37 -7.67 9.92 -8.56
C ALA A 37 -6.84 11.17 -8.85
N ARG A 38 -7.03 11.75 -10.02
CA ARG A 38 -6.26 12.89 -10.53
C ARG A 38 -7.14 14.11 -10.71
N ASN A 39 -6.48 15.25 -10.89
CA ASN A 39 -7.10 16.53 -11.15
C ASN A 39 -7.99 17.03 -9.99
N TYR A 40 -7.41 16.95 -8.81
CA TYR A 40 -7.92 17.51 -7.58
C TYR A 40 -6.88 18.43 -6.93
N PHE A 41 -7.32 19.35 -6.08
CA PHE A 41 -6.47 20.08 -5.16
C PHE A 41 -7.05 19.97 -3.74
N HIS A 42 -6.19 19.98 -2.74
CA HIS A 42 -6.62 19.92 -1.34
C HIS A 42 -7.04 21.31 -0.87
N ILE A 43 -8.19 21.42 -0.21
CA ILE A 43 -8.77 22.68 0.26
C ILE A 43 -8.23 23.04 1.67
N GLY A 44 -7.89 22.04 2.48
CA GLY A 44 -7.44 22.21 3.86
C GLY A 44 -6.02 22.76 3.99
N ASN A 45 -5.59 22.90 5.24
CA ASN A 45 -4.24 23.35 5.60
C ASN A 45 -3.71 22.43 6.71
N GLU A 46 -3.33 21.23 6.35
CA GLU A 46 -2.86 20.24 7.31
C GLU A 46 -1.44 20.58 7.79
N THR A 47 -1.24 20.58 9.10
CA THR A 47 0.05 20.85 9.74
C THR A 47 0.84 19.58 10.08
N LYS A 48 0.21 18.42 9.93
CA LYS A 48 0.80 17.09 10.17
C LYS A 48 0.39 16.15 9.04
N PRO A 49 1.17 15.11 8.76
CA PRO A 49 0.75 14.06 7.84
C PRO A 49 -0.58 13.45 8.31
N ILE A 50 -1.55 13.35 7.42
CA ILE A 50 -2.86 12.79 7.73
C ILE A 50 -3.31 11.82 6.64
N ILE A 51 -4.02 10.79 7.06
CA ILE A 51 -4.71 9.88 6.17
C ILE A 51 -6.22 10.05 6.36
N LYS A 52 -6.93 10.20 5.27
CA LYS A 52 -8.40 10.35 5.27
C LYS A 52 -9.05 9.24 4.47
N LYS A 53 -10.07 8.62 5.03
CA LYS A 53 -10.95 7.69 4.34
C LYS A 53 -12.18 8.47 3.89
N ILE A 54 -12.44 8.48 2.59
CA ILE A 54 -13.52 9.24 1.95
C ILE A 54 -14.50 8.24 1.37
N THR A 55 -15.72 8.27 1.86
CA THR A 55 -16.76 7.29 1.54
C THR A 55 -17.96 7.87 0.80
N SER A 56 -17.96 9.18 0.54
CA SER A 56 -19.03 9.86 -0.16
C SER A 56 -18.53 11.03 -1.00
N GLN A 57 -19.30 11.40 -2.02
CA GLN A 57 -19.04 12.57 -2.84
C GLN A 57 -19.06 13.86 -1.99
N GLU A 58 -19.97 13.94 -1.02
CA GLU A 58 -20.07 15.09 -0.12
C GLU A 58 -18.76 15.29 0.68
N THR A 59 -18.21 14.21 1.21
CA THR A 59 -16.92 14.27 1.93
C THR A 59 -15.78 14.63 0.97
N LEU A 60 -15.78 14.09 -0.25
CA LEU A 60 -14.75 14.40 -1.24
C LEU A 60 -14.73 15.91 -1.56
N VAL A 61 -15.87 16.54 -1.86
CA VAL A 61 -15.93 17.95 -2.23
C VAL A 61 -15.67 18.91 -1.07
N LYS A 62 -15.81 18.46 0.18
CA LYS A 62 -15.41 19.24 1.36
C LYS A 62 -13.89 19.30 1.53
N GLU A 63 -13.20 18.25 1.14
CA GLU A 63 -11.75 18.10 1.35
C GLU A 63 -10.95 18.51 0.10
N PHE A 64 -11.53 18.30 -1.09
CA PHE A 64 -10.84 18.48 -2.36
C PHE A 64 -11.72 19.24 -3.37
N GLY A 65 -11.12 20.24 -3.99
CA GLY A 65 -11.68 20.88 -5.17
C GLY A 65 -11.22 20.21 -6.46
N GLU A 66 -12.01 20.37 -7.50
CA GLU A 66 -11.68 19.88 -8.84
C GLU A 66 -10.70 20.83 -9.54
N ALA A 67 -9.63 20.28 -10.09
CA ALA A 67 -8.57 20.98 -10.81
C ALA A 67 -8.61 20.61 -12.31
N ALA A 68 -9.77 20.78 -12.94
CA ALA A 68 -9.94 20.48 -14.36
C ALA A 68 -9.07 21.40 -15.24
N PHE A 69 -8.51 20.85 -16.31
CA PHE A 69 -7.83 21.62 -17.34
C PHE A 69 -8.30 21.19 -18.73
N MET A 70 -8.12 22.06 -19.73
CA MET A 70 -8.51 21.77 -21.11
C MET A 70 -7.58 20.71 -21.73
N GLY A 71 -8.17 19.72 -22.38
CA GLY A 71 -7.45 18.68 -23.10
C GLY A 71 -7.71 17.27 -22.60
N LYS A 72 -7.08 16.30 -23.24
CA LYS A 72 -7.25 14.87 -22.91
C LYS A 72 -6.74 14.60 -21.50
N GLY A 73 -7.58 13.98 -20.67
CA GLY A 73 -7.23 13.64 -19.30
C GLY A 73 -7.28 14.81 -18.31
N GLY A 74 -7.83 15.96 -18.71
CA GLY A 74 -8.00 17.13 -17.86
C GLY A 74 -9.21 17.10 -16.94
N GLU A 75 -10.08 16.09 -17.06
CA GLU A 75 -11.23 15.96 -16.17
C GLU A 75 -10.83 15.31 -14.84
N PRO A 76 -11.46 15.73 -13.72
CA PRO A 76 -11.28 15.03 -12.45
C PRO A 76 -11.73 13.58 -12.53
N THR A 77 -10.98 12.71 -11.89
CA THR A 77 -11.34 11.29 -11.82
C THR A 77 -12.68 11.13 -11.09
N LYS A 78 -13.69 10.62 -11.77
CA LYS A 78 -14.99 10.32 -11.17
C LYS A 78 -14.90 9.08 -10.29
N ILE A 79 -15.40 9.15 -9.06
CA ILE A 79 -15.37 8.07 -8.08
C ILE A 79 -16.81 7.59 -7.85
N ASP A 80 -17.04 6.31 -8.14
CA ASP A 80 -18.33 5.66 -7.82
C ASP A 80 -18.31 5.16 -6.35
N PHE A 81 -18.82 5.96 -5.44
CA PHE A 81 -18.89 5.64 -4.01
C PHE A 81 -19.88 4.52 -3.65
N ASN A 82 -20.66 4.01 -4.59
CA ASN A 82 -21.45 2.79 -4.39
C ASN A 82 -20.56 1.55 -4.40
N LYS A 83 -19.50 1.56 -5.20
CA LYS A 83 -18.58 0.43 -5.41
C LYS A 83 -17.21 0.62 -4.77
N ASN A 84 -16.82 1.87 -4.51
CA ASN A 84 -15.49 2.23 -4.07
C ASN A 84 -15.54 3.18 -2.87
N PHE A 85 -14.38 3.37 -2.28
CA PHE A 85 -14.08 4.48 -1.39
C PHE A 85 -12.70 5.04 -1.78
N ALA A 86 -12.39 6.23 -1.32
CA ALA A 86 -11.08 6.81 -1.55
C ALA A 86 -10.25 6.87 -0.27
N ILE A 87 -8.94 6.78 -0.44
CA ILE A 87 -7.95 7.01 0.59
C ILE A 87 -7.09 8.18 0.14
N ALA A 88 -7.08 9.25 0.91
CA ALA A 88 -6.20 10.38 0.69
C ALA A 88 -5.08 10.39 1.73
N TYR A 89 -3.85 10.56 1.29
CA TYR A 89 -2.71 10.81 2.15
C TYR A 89 -2.17 12.20 1.86
N ILE A 90 -2.13 13.05 2.88
CA ILE A 90 -1.86 14.47 2.78
C ILE A 90 -0.70 14.80 3.69
N LEU A 91 0.32 15.47 3.17
CA LEU A 91 1.45 15.98 3.94
C LEU A 91 1.24 17.45 4.32
N PRO A 92 1.98 17.96 5.31
CA PRO A 92 2.01 19.38 5.61
C PRO A 92 2.45 20.23 4.41
N GLN A 93 2.09 21.49 4.42
CA GLN A 93 2.63 22.45 3.46
C GLN A 93 4.15 22.49 3.51
N THR A 94 4.75 22.57 2.33
CA THR A 94 6.20 22.67 2.19
C THR A 94 6.57 23.58 1.03
N ASN A 95 7.68 24.27 1.14
CA ASN A 95 8.30 25.02 0.04
C ASN A 95 9.39 24.20 -0.68
N ARG A 96 9.53 22.91 -0.40
CA ARG A 96 10.40 22.03 -1.17
C ARG A 96 9.63 21.40 -2.31
N LYS A 97 10.27 21.30 -3.49
CA LYS A 97 9.75 20.44 -4.55
C LYS A 97 9.56 19.05 -3.96
N THR A 98 8.36 18.54 -3.97
CA THR A 98 8.02 17.26 -3.34
C THR A 98 7.30 16.37 -4.34
N ASP A 99 7.85 15.19 -4.55
CA ASP A 99 7.22 14.10 -5.29
C ASP A 99 6.69 13.08 -4.29
N LEU A 100 5.38 12.95 -4.22
CA LEU A 100 4.66 12.06 -3.33
C LEU A 100 3.74 11.17 -4.16
N ALA A 101 3.95 9.86 -4.12
CA ALA A 101 3.18 8.92 -4.92
C ALA A 101 2.87 7.63 -4.14
N PRO A 102 1.71 6.99 -4.38
CA PRO A 102 1.44 5.67 -3.86
C PRO A 102 2.28 4.62 -4.60
N LEU A 103 2.84 3.64 -3.88
CA LEU A 103 3.63 2.54 -4.45
C LEU A 103 2.84 1.24 -4.48
N SER A 104 2.23 0.87 -3.39
CA SER A 104 1.46 -0.36 -3.28
C SER A 104 0.44 -0.29 -2.16
N LEU A 105 -0.61 -1.09 -2.30
CA LEU A 105 -1.61 -1.32 -1.25
C LEU A 105 -1.69 -2.82 -1.01
N THR A 106 -1.50 -3.25 0.22
CA THR A 106 -1.54 -4.67 0.59
C THR A 106 -2.46 -4.90 1.78
N LEU A 107 -3.20 -6.00 1.76
CA LEU A 107 -3.99 -6.44 2.90
C LEU A 107 -3.15 -7.42 3.72
N LYS A 108 -2.81 -7.03 4.95
CA LYS A 108 -2.13 -7.89 5.92
C LYS A 108 -2.97 -8.04 7.16
N LYS A 109 -3.30 -9.28 7.50
CA LYS A 109 -4.19 -9.59 8.63
C LYS A 109 -5.52 -8.82 8.48
N LYS A 110 -5.77 -7.81 9.30
CA LYS A 110 -6.99 -6.99 9.26
C LYS A 110 -6.69 -5.51 9.03
N ARG A 111 -5.67 -5.18 8.25
CA ARG A 111 -5.30 -3.80 7.93
C ARG A 111 -4.82 -3.66 6.48
N LEU A 112 -5.05 -2.51 5.91
CA LEU A 112 -4.48 -2.09 4.65
C LEU A 112 -3.15 -1.39 4.91
N GLU A 113 -2.06 -1.86 4.31
CA GLU A 113 -0.76 -1.19 4.35
C GLU A 113 -0.56 -0.46 3.02
N LEU A 114 -0.58 0.85 3.09
CA LEU A 114 -0.33 1.75 1.96
C LEU A 114 1.13 2.18 1.98
N GLN A 115 1.89 1.70 1.03
CA GLN A 115 3.27 2.16 0.83
C GLN A 115 3.29 3.36 -0.10
N TYR A 116 4.14 4.33 0.20
CA TYR A 116 4.30 5.53 -0.60
C TYR A 116 5.77 5.90 -0.80
N LYS A 117 6.03 6.58 -1.89
CA LYS A 117 7.31 7.22 -2.22
C LYS A 117 7.23 8.69 -1.83
N LEU A 118 8.31 9.21 -1.28
CA LEU A 118 8.48 10.61 -0.97
C LEU A 118 9.89 11.05 -1.33
N GLU A 119 10.00 11.87 -2.36
CA GLU A 119 11.23 12.53 -2.74
C GLU A 119 11.11 14.04 -2.53
N GLN A 120 12.14 14.63 -1.95
CA GLN A 120 12.19 16.07 -1.72
C GLN A 120 13.41 16.67 -2.41
N GLY A 121 13.14 17.67 -3.22
CA GLY A 121 14.15 18.40 -3.98
C GLY A 121 14.47 19.78 -3.38
N LYS A 122 14.79 20.71 -4.26
CA LYS A 122 15.20 22.07 -3.93
C LYS A 122 14.06 22.88 -3.28
N VAL A 123 14.45 23.87 -2.52
CA VAL A 123 13.54 24.90 -1.98
C VAL A 123 13.00 25.75 -3.14
N GLN A 124 11.72 26.06 -3.10
CA GLN A 124 10.98 26.88 -4.05
C GLN A 124 10.53 28.19 -3.39
N THR A 125 10.11 29.14 -4.18
CA THR A 125 9.61 30.45 -3.70
C THR A 125 8.13 30.40 -3.28
N TYR A 126 7.45 29.28 -3.47
CA TYR A 126 6.05 29.07 -3.15
C TYR A 126 5.87 27.81 -2.31
N PHE A 127 4.73 27.74 -1.63
CA PHE A 127 4.34 26.58 -0.84
C PHE A 127 3.36 25.70 -1.61
N THR A 128 3.50 24.40 -1.44
CA THR A 128 2.55 23.39 -1.92
C THR A 128 2.16 22.48 -0.78
N GLN A 129 1.00 21.86 -0.87
CA GLN A 129 0.60 20.80 0.04
C GLN A 129 0.56 19.48 -0.75
N PRO A 130 1.58 18.63 -0.58
CA PRO A 130 1.64 17.37 -1.30
C PRO A 130 0.58 16.39 -0.81
N PHE A 131 -0.12 15.75 -1.72
CA PHE A 131 -1.07 14.70 -1.42
C PHE A 131 -1.23 13.74 -2.60
N PHE A 132 -1.81 12.60 -2.35
CA PHE A 132 -2.41 11.75 -3.39
C PHE A 132 -3.73 11.17 -2.91
N ILE A 133 -4.56 10.77 -3.85
CA ILE A 133 -5.83 10.09 -3.61
C ILE A 133 -5.81 8.78 -4.39
N ILE A 134 -6.12 7.67 -3.73
CA ILE A 134 -6.33 6.37 -4.37
C ILE A 134 -7.76 5.91 -4.17
N VAL A 135 -8.30 5.27 -5.20
CA VAL A 135 -9.67 4.70 -5.22
C VAL A 135 -9.56 3.20 -5.05
N VAL A 136 -10.26 2.66 -4.08
CA VAL A 136 -10.17 1.27 -3.62
C VAL A 136 -11.55 0.66 -3.57
N ASP A 137 -11.66 -0.64 -3.86
CA ASP A 137 -12.92 -1.41 -3.78
C ASP A 137 -13.53 -1.29 -2.37
N LYS A 138 -14.83 -1.04 -2.30
CA LYS A 138 -15.59 -0.79 -1.06
C LYS A 138 -15.56 -1.95 -0.08
N LYS A 139 -15.29 -3.17 -0.52
CA LYS A 139 -15.14 -4.34 0.37
C LYS A 139 -14.03 -4.18 1.42
N TYR A 140 -13.09 -3.26 1.18
CA TYR A 140 -11.99 -2.97 2.10
C TYR A 140 -12.25 -1.78 3.01
N VAL A 141 -13.41 -1.15 2.98
CA VAL A 141 -13.70 0.11 3.69
C VAL A 141 -13.57 0.01 5.21
N ASP A 142 -13.85 -1.16 5.79
CA ASP A 142 -13.82 -1.36 7.25
C ASP A 142 -12.42 -1.65 7.80
N TYR A 143 -11.44 -1.90 6.94
CA TYR A 143 -10.08 -2.15 7.40
C TYR A 143 -9.38 -0.87 7.85
N ASN A 144 -8.58 -0.99 8.90
CA ASN A 144 -7.67 0.08 9.32
C ASN A 144 -6.59 0.29 8.26
N ILE A 145 -6.20 1.54 8.06
CA ILE A 145 -5.17 1.91 7.08
C ILE A 145 -3.92 2.35 7.83
N VAL A 146 -2.79 1.78 7.44
CA VAL A 146 -1.47 2.16 7.92
C VAL A 146 -0.64 2.62 6.73
N VAL A 147 0.04 3.74 6.88
CA VAL A 147 0.90 4.31 5.83
C VAL A 147 2.35 4.00 6.17
N ILE A 148 3.08 3.51 5.19
CA ILE A 148 4.48 3.11 5.35
C ILE A 148 5.29 3.76 4.22
N LYS A 149 6.35 4.49 4.57
CA LYS A 149 7.28 4.97 3.56
C LYS A 149 7.99 3.78 2.92
N GLY A 150 7.89 3.66 1.61
CA GLY A 150 8.63 2.66 0.85
C GLY A 150 10.12 2.99 0.84
N TRP A 151 10.93 1.97 0.72
CA TRP A 151 12.36 2.09 0.49
C TRP A 151 12.58 2.12 -1.03
N ASP A 152 13.46 3.01 -1.50
CA ASP A 152 13.96 3.02 -2.88
C ASP A 152 14.94 1.86 -3.11
#